data_d2b9f825d8f0541dce39c5f83db1254f
#
_entry.id   d2b9f825d8f0541dce39c5f83db1254f
#
_cell.length_a   1.000
_cell.length_b   1.000
_cell.length_c   1.000
_cell.angle_alpha   90.00
_cell.angle_beta   90.00
_cell.angle_gamma   90.00
#
_symmetry.space_group_name_H-M   'P 1'
#
loop_
_entity.id
_entity.type
_entity.pdbx_description
1 polymer ?
#
loop_
_entity_poly.entity_id
_entity_poly.type
_entity_poly.pdbx_seq_one_letter_code
_entity_poly.pdbx_strand_id
1 'polypeptide(L)'
;MRIPLRRPNRWLFVGDLLLIVVCVIGSFAIRLPLGPLFIFYLPQAFVMIAISLVVKPLTYYAFGLYRRVWAYASTRELRLIVAAVSTASAIVALIVILLTPLQLYRGFPRGVLAIDWLLSLVAVGGLRFSLRLVAEGRSSGVERSDRARRVLVVGAGDAGALVVREMQKNPQLNLIPVCFVDDDLGKQKQHLHDVQVVGTLEDIGRVVDEMAIDEVIIAIPSAPGEVVRRVIESCRRQGVQFRTMPGIYELIGGKINVGRLREVEITDLLRRAPVQIDENLIGSSLSGRRVLVTGAGGSIGRELCRQAARWGPSELILLGHGENSIFETLLELEESFPSLPLHPVIADIRDADRLATQFEEHRPQVVFHAAAHKHVPLMEANVEEAVTNNVLGTRNVVETCINANIEKLVMISTDKAIRPSSVMGATKRMAEMLVLDAAQRTGSAFSVVRFGNVLGSRGSIIPLFRRQIANGGPVTVTHPDMERYFMTIPEAVHLVLQASAMGQGGEVFILRMGDQIRIMDLAEDLIRLSGLEPGKDIEIVFTGIRPGEKISEDLWDQWTQLEPTEHADILRLIDEELLDSERLTQAVNELAYLAGEGNVDGIVQLLDATIPNAAVRSLPPPELTSVM
;
A
#
# COMPACT_ATOMS: atom_id res chain seq x y z
N MET A 1 -23.66 -13.53 -20.13
CA MET A 1 -24.06 -13.49 -21.56
C MET A 1 -23.13 -12.50 -22.28
N ARG A 2 -22.12 -12.99 -23.03
CA ARG A 2 -21.13 -12.16 -23.73
C ARG A 2 -21.78 -11.53 -24.96
N ILE A 3 -21.95 -10.21 -24.97
CA ILE A 3 -22.38 -9.45 -26.15
C ILE A 3 -21.19 -9.41 -27.10
N PRO A 4 -21.34 -9.85 -28.40
CA PRO A 4 -20.25 -9.83 -29.35
C PRO A 4 -19.91 -8.39 -29.78
N LEU A 5 -18.84 -7.84 -29.31
CA LEU A 5 -18.30 -6.49 -29.55
C LEU A 5 -17.56 -6.36 -30.89
N ARG A 6 -18.10 -6.94 -31.99
CA ARG A 6 -17.49 -6.85 -33.33
C ARG A 6 -18.50 -6.61 -34.45
N ARG A 7 -19.17 -5.43 -34.42
CA ARG A 7 -19.72 -4.84 -35.65
C ARG A 7 -19.29 -3.38 -35.72
N PRO A 8 -18.70 -2.92 -36.84
CA PRO A 8 -18.43 -1.49 -37.04
C PRO A 8 -19.77 -0.74 -36.90
N ASN A 9 -19.75 0.49 -36.35
CA ASN A 9 -20.91 1.32 -36.09
C ASN A 9 -21.59 1.78 -37.41
N ARG A 10 -22.09 0.83 -38.23
CA ARG A 10 -22.77 1.10 -39.51
C ARG A 10 -23.96 2.03 -39.33
N TRP A 11 -24.66 1.93 -38.22
CA TRP A 11 -25.80 2.79 -37.90
C TRP A 11 -25.38 4.23 -37.65
N LEU A 12 -24.22 4.46 -37.01
CA LEU A 12 -23.68 5.81 -36.84
C LEU A 12 -23.26 6.44 -38.16
N PHE A 13 -22.69 5.66 -39.06
CA PHE A 13 -22.34 6.14 -40.39
C PHE A 13 -23.60 6.57 -41.17
N VAL A 14 -24.66 5.77 -41.16
CA VAL A 14 -25.94 6.11 -41.81
C VAL A 14 -26.59 7.34 -41.13
N GLY A 15 -26.54 7.40 -39.80
CA GLY A 15 -27.02 8.56 -39.04
C GLY A 15 -26.26 9.86 -39.39
N ASP A 16 -24.95 9.79 -39.52
CA ASP A 16 -24.12 10.96 -39.90
C ASP A 16 -24.44 11.39 -41.36
N LEU A 17 -24.68 10.47 -42.28
CA LEU A 17 -25.09 10.84 -43.67
C LEU A 17 -26.42 11.62 -43.66
N LEU A 18 -27.41 11.18 -42.90
CA LEU A 18 -28.69 11.88 -42.77
C LEU A 18 -28.48 13.27 -42.10
N LEU A 19 -27.70 13.34 -41.01
CA LEU A 19 -27.40 14.58 -40.31
C LEU A 19 -26.67 15.58 -41.21
N ILE A 20 -25.73 15.14 -42.05
CA ILE A 20 -25.02 15.99 -42.99
C ILE A 20 -26.02 16.66 -43.96
N VAL A 21 -26.98 15.92 -44.53
CA VAL A 21 -28.01 16.47 -45.42
C VAL A 21 -28.86 17.49 -44.68
N VAL A 22 -29.33 17.13 -43.49
CA VAL A 22 -30.18 18.04 -42.64
C VAL A 22 -29.42 19.30 -42.27
N CYS A 23 -28.14 19.20 -41.87
CA CYS A 23 -27.35 20.37 -41.49
C CYS A 23 -27.11 21.31 -42.67
N VAL A 24 -26.82 20.81 -43.85
CA VAL A 24 -26.64 21.62 -45.05
C VAL A 24 -27.96 22.33 -45.42
N ILE A 25 -29.07 21.61 -45.56
CA ILE A 25 -30.38 22.22 -45.86
C ILE A 25 -30.78 23.22 -44.79
N GLY A 26 -30.61 22.86 -43.49
CA GLY A 26 -30.87 23.72 -42.37
C GLY A 26 -30.03 25.02 -42.38
N SER A 27 -28.80 24.93 -42.79
CA SER A 27 -27.92 26.13 -42.88
C SER A 27 -28.39 27.12 -43.93
N PHE A 28 -28.92 26.65 -45.07
CA PHE A 28 -29.52 27.50 -46.07
C PHE A 28 -30.86 28.05 -45.57
N ALA A 29 -31.72 27.23 -44.94
CA ALA A 29 -33.01 27.65 -44.43
C ALA A 29 -32.89 28.71 -43.29
N ILE A 30 -31.88 28.62 -42.46
CA ILE A 30 -31.60 29.63 -41.39
C ILE A 30 -31.05 30.92 -41.99
N ARG A 31 -30.24 30.85 -43.04
CA ARG A 31 -29.56 32.01 -43.62
C ARG A 31 -30.48 32.80 -44.58
N LEU A 32 -31.36 32.11 -45.27
CA LEU A 32 -32.22 32.68 -46.34
C LEU A 32 -33.69 32.63 -45.92
N PRO A 33 -34.46 33.68 -46.20
CA PRO A 33 -35.89 33.60 -45.98
C PRO A 33 -36.52 32.47 -46.86
N LEU A 34 -37.39 31.65 -46.25
CA LEU A 34 -38.11 30.59 -46.94
C LEU A 34 -39.03 31.22 -47.99
N GLY A 35 -38.68 31.10 -49.29
CA GLY A 35 -39.39 31.67 -50.40
C GLY A 35 -38.59 31.60 -51.68
N PRO A 36 -38.82 32.52 -52.66
CA PRO A 36 -38.16 32.50 -53.96
C PRO A 36 -36.64 32.51 -53.89
N LEU A 37 -36.05 33.16 -52.91
CA LEU A 37 -34.61 33.18 -52.66
C LEU A 37 -34.07 31.81 -52.23
N PHE A 38 -34.77 31.09 -51.37
CA PHE A 38 -34.36 29.74 -50.97
C PHE A 38 -34.37 28.77 -52.19
N ILE A 39 -35.44 28.86 -53.04
CA ILE A 39 -35.57 28.05 -54.25
C ILE A 39 -34.44 28.38 -55.23
N PHE A 40 -34.08 29.65 -55.38
CA PHE A 40 -32.97 30.08 -56.26
C PHE A 40 -31.62 29.47 -55.88
N TYR A 41 -31.35 29.30 -54.55
CA TYR A 41 -30.12 28.73 -54.05
C TYR A 41 -30.14 27.18 -53.87
N LEU A 42 -31.27 26.51 -54.14
CA LEU A 42 -31.38 25.04 -54.06
C LEU A 42 -30.33 24.28 -54.87
N PRO A 43 -30.00 24.63 -56.13
CA PRO A 43 -28.92 23.94 -56.87
C PRO A 43 -27.58 24.01 -56.15
N GLN A 44 -27.27 25.12 -55.55
CA GLN A 44 -26.01 25.29 -54.76
C GLN A 44 -26.01 24.48 -53.47
N ALA A 45 -27.18 24.35 -52.82
CA ALA A 45 -27.35 23.46 -51.66
C ALA A 45 -27.11 21.99 -52.04
N PHE A 46 -27.62 21.51 -53.19
CA PHE A 46 -27.40 20.14 -53.67
C PHE A 46 -25.92 19.87 -53.94
N VAL A 47 -25.19 20.79 -54.56
CA VAL A 47 -23.75 20.66 -54.77
C VAL A 47 -22.99 20.61 -53.45
N MET A 48 -23.36 21.50 -52.49
CA MET A 48 -22.77 21.46 -51.14
C MET A 48 -23.06 20.16 -50.41
N ILE A 49 -24.29 19.60 -50.54
CA ILE A 49 -24.63 18.26 -50.01
C ILE A 49 -23.71 17.20 -50.61
N ALA A 50 -23.56 17.17 -51.96
CA ALA A 50 -22.73 16.19 -52.63
C ALA A 50 -21.25 16.25 -52.14
N ILE A 51 -20.69 17.44 -52.01
CA ILE A 51 -19.33 17.64 -51.48
C ILE A 51 -19.27 17.17 -50.00
N SER A 52 -20.24 17.59 -49.18
CA SER A 52 -20.27 17.28 -47.75
C SER A 52 -20.44 15.77 -47.48
N LEU A 53 -21.22 15.06 -48.28
CA LEU A 53 -21.43 13.60 -48.18
C LEU A 53 -20.17 12.80 -48.50
N VAL A 54 -19.22 13.37 -49.24
CA VAL A 54 -17.92 12.75 -49.48
C VAL A 54 -16.90 13.19 -48.42
N VAL A 55 -16.74 14.47 -48.22
CA VAL A 55 -15.66 15.03 -47.38
C VAL A 55 -15.85 14.74 -45.90
N LYS A 56 -17.06 14.99 -45.36
CA LYS A 56 -17.30 14.84 -43.92
C LYS A 56 -17.15 13.38 -43.45
N PRO A 57 -17.75 12.34 -44.09
CA PRO A 57 -17.57 10.96 -43.66
C PRO A 57 -16.13 10.46 -43.78
N LEU A 58 -15.40 10.85 -44.86
CA LEU A 58 -14.00 10.51 -45.02
C LEU A 58 -13.12 11.11 -43.89
N THR A 59 -13.33 12.37 -43.56
CA THR A 59 -12.65 13.04 -42.47
C THR A 59 -12.98 12.37 -41.14
N TYR A 60 -14.26 12.11 -40.85
CA TYR A 60 -14.70 11.41 -39.62
C TYR A 60 -14.08 10.02 -39.49
N TYR A 61 -13.94 9.31 -40.61
CA TYR A 61 -13.27 8.01 -40.65
C TYR A 61 -11.78 8.13 -40.38
N ALA A 62 -11.09 9.12 -40.96
CA ALA A 62 -9.66 9.38 -40.75
C ALA A 62 -9.37 9.74 -39.26
N PHE A 63 -10.27 10.50 -38.61
CA PHE A 63 -10.17 10.80 -37.18
C PHE A 63 -10.62 9.63 -36.28
N GLY A 64 -11.05 8.50 -36.86
CA GLY A 64 -11.40 7.29 -36.10
C GLY A 64 -12.74 7.36 -35.37
N LEU A 65 -13.67 8.28 -35.73
CA LEU A 65 -14.96 8.43 -35.07
C LEU A 65 -15.82 7.16 -35.16
N TYR A 66 -15.69 6.35 -36.20
CA TYR A 66 -16.45 5.11 -36.41
C TYR A 66 -15.82 3.87 -35.76
N ARG A 67 -14.59 3.98 -35.24
CA ARG A 67 -13.87 2.90 -34.57
C ARG A 67 -13.99 2.92 -33.04
N ARG A 68 -14.68 3.91 -32.48
CA ARG A 68 -14.80 4.14 -31.03
C ARG A 68 -16.14 3.68 -30.49
N VAL A 69 -16.11 3.23 -29.19
CA VAL A 69 -17.31 2.86 -28.43
C VAL A 69 -17.80 4.11 -27.67
N TRP A 70 -18.81 4.77 -28.19
CA TRP A 70 -19.31 6.05 -27.68
C TRP A 70 -20.04 5.96 -26.35
N ALA A 71 -20.44 4.78 -25.91
CA ALA A 71 -21.04 4.55 -24.59
C ALA A 71 -20.13 4.95 -23.42
N TYR A 72 -18.81 5.06 -23.65
CA TYR A 72 -17.81 5.40 -22.62
C TYR A 72 -17.00 6.65 -22.99
N ALA A 73 -17.58 7.56 -23.76
CA ALA A 73 -16.89 8.75 -24.23
C ALA A 73 -16.47 9.68 -23.07
N SER A 74 -15.20 10.11 -23.08
CA SER A 74 -14.60 11.05 -22.12
C SER A 74 -14.41 12.45 -22.73
N THR A 75 -13.83 13.36 -21.97
CA THR A 75 -13.48 14.71 -22.46
C THR A 75 -12.50 14.71 -23.63
N ARG A 76 -11.70 13.63 -23.79
CA ARG A 76 -10.80 13.46 -24.95
C ARG A 76 -11.58 13.21 -26.22
N GLU A 77 -12.65 12.44 -26.15
CA GLU A 77 -13.52 12.17 -27.30
C GLU A 77 -14.28 13.42 -27.73
N LEU A 78 -14.68 14.29 -26.80
CA LEU A 78 -15.30 15.57 -27.14
C LEU A 78 -14.36 16.46 -27.96
N ARG A 79 -13.10 16.60 -27.54
CA ARG A 79 -12.08 17.34 -28.32
C ARG A 79 -11.89 16.76 -29.71
N LEU A 80 -11.94 15.44 -29.83
CA LEU A 80 -11.82 14.76 -31.12
C LEU A 80 -13.00 15.07 -32.05
N ILE A 81 -14.24 15.09 -31.55
CA ILE A 81 -15.42 15.47 -32.32
C ILE A 81 -15.25 16.91 -32.85
N VAL A 82 -14.88 17.86 -31.96
CA VAL A 82 -14.66 19.25 -32.35
C VAL A 82 -13.60 19.35 -33.42
N ALA A 83 -12.48 18.68 -33.29
CA ALA A 83 -11.39 18.68 -34.28
C ALA A 83 -11.84 18.08 -35.62
N ALA A 84 -12.50 16.93 -35.60
CA ALA A 84 -12.95 16.23 -36.82
C ALA A 84 -14.00 17.03 -37.58
N VAL A 85 -15.01 17.59 -36.88
CA VAL A 85 -16.06 18.38 -37.50
C VAL A 85 -15.49 19.70 -38.04
N SER A 86 -14.64 20.39 -37.28
CA SER A 86 -14.03 21.65 -37.74
C SER A 86 -13.13 21.45 -38.96
N THR A 87 -12.29 20.38 -38.94
CA THR A 87 -11.44 20.06 -40.11
C THR A 87 -12.28 19.72 -41.33
N ALA A 88 -13.33 18.89 -41.19
CA ALA A 88 -14.23 18.54 -42.28
C ALA A 88 -14.94 19.78 -42.87
N SER A 89 -15.48 20.63 -42.00
CA SER A 89 -16.16 21.87 -42.42
C SER A 89 -15.20 22.88 -43.08
N ALA A 90 -13.96 22.95 -42.61
CA ALA A 90 -12.92 23.78 -43.23
C ALA A 90 -12.58 23.30 -44.64
N ILE A 91 -12.46 22.00 -44.86
CA ILE A 91 -12.21 21.40 -46.20
C ILE A 91 -13.41 21.67 -47.11
N VAL A 92 -14.66 21.46 -46.64
CA VAL A 92 -15.87 21.78 -47.42
C VAL A 92 -15.90 23.26 -47.79
N ALA A 93 -15.63 24.16 -46.84
CA ALA A 93 -15.57 25.58 -47.07
C ALA A 93 -14.51 25.98 -48.11
N LEU A 94 -13.32 25.37 -48.03
CA LEU A 94 -12.23 25.60 -49.01
C LEU A 94 -12.67 25.17 -50.40
N ILE A 95 -13.25 23.97 -50.55
CA ILE A 95 -13.74 23.48 -51.84
C ILE A 95 -14.82 24.41 -52.45
N VAL A 96 -15.79 24.78 -51.63
CA VAL A 96 -16.88 25.70 -52.04
C VAL A 96 -16.33 27.06 -52.46
N ILE A 97 -15.37 27.62 -51.76
CA ILE A 97 -14.73 28.90 -52.09
C ILE A 97 -13.94 28.78 -53.41
N LEU A 98 -13.21 27.67 -53.62
CA LEU A 98 -12.47 27.43 -54.87
C LEU A 98 -13.38 27.18 -56.10
N LEU A 99 -14.63 26.72 -55.90
CA LEU A 99 -15.64 26.58 -56.96
C LEU A 99 -16.36 27.88 -57.27
N THR A 100 -16.24 28.92 -56.49
CA THR A 100 -16.91 30.23 -56.68
C THR A 100 -16.49 30.90 -57.99
N PRO A 101 -15.25 30.86 -58.51
CA PRO A 101 -14.86 31.42 -59.82
C PRO A 101 -15.44 30.71 -61.02
N LEU A 102 -15.85 29.44 -60.88
CA LEU A 102 -16.39 28.59 -61.96
C LEU A 102 -17.87 28.81 -62.28
N GLN A 103 -18.41 30.01 -62.04
CA GLN A 103 -19.82 30.40 -62.25
C GLN A 103 -20.90 29.57 -61.50
N LEU A 104 -20.57 28.42 -60.99
CA LEU A 104 -21.49 27.51 -60.24
C LEU A 104 -21.91 28.11 -58.86
N TYR A 105 -21.14 29.03 -58.33
CA TYR A 105 -21.35 29.60 -56.98
C TYR A 105 -21.36 31.14 -56.93
N ARG A 106 -21.71 31.79 -58.05
CA ARG A 106 -21.90 33.27 -58.05
C ARG A 106 -22.94 33.68 -57.04
N GLY A 107 -22.56 34.56 -56.09
CA GLY A 107 -23.44 35.08 -55.05
C GLY A 107 -23.69 34.15 -53.87
N PHE A 108 -22.87 33.09 -53.70
CA PHE A 108 -23.00 32.15 -52.59
C PHE A 108 -22.99 32.84 -51.21
N PRO A 109 -23.99 32.58 -50.36
CA PRO A 109 -24.10 33.23 -49.06
C PRO A 109 -23.14 32.62 -48.04
N ARG A 110 -21.92 33.22 -47.93
CA ARG A 110 -20.80 32.68 -47.10
C ARG A 110 -21.19 32.35 -45.66
N GLY A 111 -22.22 33.01 -45.08
CA GLY A 111 -22.72 32.68 -43.74
C GLY A 111 -23.28 31.27 -43.60
N VAL A 112 -23.67 30.62 -44.71
CA VAL A 112 -24.15 29.23 -44.71
C VAL A 112 -23.05 28.29 -44.22
N LEU A 113 -21.79 28.53 -44.56
CA LEU A 113 -20.64 27.68 -44.15
C LEU A 113 -20.45 27.70 -42.62
N ALA A 114 -20.56 28.85 -42.00
CA ALA A 114 -20.46 28.99 -40.55
C ALA A 114 -21.63 28.33 -39.82
N ILE A 115 -22.84 28.48 -40.37
CA ILE A 115 -24.04 27.86 -39.82
C ILE A 115 -23.98 26.34 -39.97
N ASP A 116 -23.53 25.81 -41.11
CA ASP A 116 -23.35 24.37 -41.33
C ASP A 116 -22.31 23.78 -40.39
N TRP A 117 -21.20 24.47 -40.15
CA TRP A 117 -20.20 24.05 -39.15
C TRP A 117 -20.83 23.92 -37.78
N LEU A 118 -21.56 24.96 -37.31
CA LEU A 118 -22.17 24.95 -35.99
C LEU A 118 -23.25 23.87 -35.86
N LEU A 119 -24.11 23.73 -36.86
CA LEU A 119 -25.14 22.69 -36.90
C LEU A 119 -24.53 21.29 -36.92
N SER A 120 -23.47 21.09 -37.69
CA SER A 120 -22.76 19.80 -37.74
C SER A 120 -22.12 19.47 -36.41
N LEU A 121 -21.55 20.45 -35.70
CA LEU A 121 -20.96 20.25 -34.37
C LEU A 121 -22.02 19.80 -33.37
N VAL A 122 -23.17 20.47 -33.35
CA VAL A 122 -24.27 20.15 -32.43
C VAL A 122 -24.91 18.80 -32.82
N ALA A 123 -25.13 18.51 -34.09
CA ALA A 123 -25.78 17.28 -34.53
C ALA A 123 -24.90 16.04 -34.32
N VAL A 124 -23.64 16.11 -34.76
CA VAL A 124 -22.69 15.00 -34.61
C VAL A 124 -22.33 14.74 -33.14
N GLY A 125 -22.15 15.82 -32.37
CA GLY A 125 -21.91 15.75 -30.92
C GLY A 125 -23.14 15.24 -30.17
N GLY A 126 -24.32 15.79 -30.48
CA GLY A 126 -25.60 15.42 -29.86
C GLY A 126 -25.99 13.97 -30.07
N LEU A 127 -25.82 13.45 -31.32
CA LEU A 127 -26.06 12.02 -31.61
C LEU A 127 -25.17 11.11 -30.74
N ARG A 128 -23.90 11.47 -30.56
CA ARG A 128 -22.97 10.68 -29.77
C ARG A 128 -23.22 10.79 -28.28
N PHE A 129 -23.59 11.97 -27.82
CA PHE A 129 -23.96 12.22 -26.43
C PHE A 129 -25.27 11.52 -26.03
N SER A 130 -26.29 11.51 -26.93
CA SER A 130 -27.53 10.78 -26.66
C SER A 130 -27.32 9.26 -26.54
N LEU A 131 -26.40 8.68 -27.33
CA LEU A 131 -26.03 7.27 -27.18
C LEU A 131 -25.40 6.98 -25.83
N ARG A 132 -24.61 7.90 -25.31
CA ARG A 132 -24.05 7.80 -23.97
C ARG A 132 -25.15 7.86 -22.90
N LEU A 133 -26.07 8.82 -22.97
CA LEU A 133 -27.19 8.92 -22.03
C LEU A 133 -28.08 7.67 -22.01
N VAL A 134 -28.36 7.09 -23.20
CA VAL A 134 -29.13 5.83 -23.30
C VAL A 134 -28.34 4.66 -22.71
N ALA A 135 -27.02 4.63 -22.87
CA ALA A 135 -26.17 3.59 -22.28
C ALA A 135 -26.09 3.73 -20.75
N GLU A 136 -25.95 4.95 -20.24
CA GLU A 136 -25.98 5.26 -18.81
C GLU A 136 -27.37 4.95 -18.19
N GLY A 137 -28.46 5.29 -18.87
CA GLY A 137 -29.81 5.00 -18.41
C GLY A 137 -30.15 3.50 -18.38
N ARG A 138 -29.58 2.70 -19.28
CA ARG A 138 -29.75 1.24 -19.28
C ARG A 138 -28.97 0.53 -18.19
N SER A 139 -27.86 1.08 -17.73
CA SER A 139 -27.12 0.54 -16.59
C SER A 139 -27.83 0.79 -15.25
N SER A 140 -28.72 1.79 -15.19
CA SER A 140 -29.55 2.10 -13.99
C SER A 140 -30.80 1.22 -13.85
N GLY A 141 -31.10 0.38 -14.83
CA GLY A 141 -32.33 -0.42 -14.92
C GLY A 141 -32.20 -1.90 -14.57
N VAL A 142 -31.09 -2.34 -13.94
CA VAL A 142 -31.04 -3.67 -13.32
C VAL A 142 -31.96 -3.64 -12.11
N GLU A 143 -32.97 -4.51 -12.08
CA GLU A 143 -33.88 -4.69 -10.94
C GLU A 143 -33.08 -4.69 -9.64
N ARG A 144 -33.27 -3.65 -8.83
CA ARG A 144 -32.74 -3.58 -7.48
C ARG A 144 -33.38 -4.70 -6.70
N SER A 145 -32.58 -5.69 -6.33
CA SER A 145 -33.01 -6.71 -5.39
C SER A 145 -33.58 -6.04 -4.14
N ASP A 146 -34.72 -6.49 -3.63
CA ASP A 146 -35.32 -6.05 -2.35
C ASP A 146 -34.39 -6.23 -1.13
N ARG A 147 -33.17 -6.73 -1.35
CA ARG A 147 -32.12 -6.99 -0.35
C ARG A 147 -30.86 -6.14 -0.50
N ALA A 148 -30.90 -5.04 -1.27
CA ALA A 148 -29.73 -4.19 -1.39
C ALA A 148 -29.47 -3.41 -0.09
N ARG A 149 -28.26 -3.57 0.50
CA ARG A 149 -27.86 -2.93 1.75
C ARG A 149 -27.61 -1.42 1.54
N ARG A 150 -28.14 -0.62 2.46
CA ARG A 150 -27.95 0.83 2.49
C ARG A 150 -26.66 1.16 3.21
N VAL A 151 -25.77 1.88 2.54
CA VAL A 151 -24.38 2.10 2.99
C VAL A 151 -24.15 3.57 3.35
N LEU A 152 -23.62 3.80 4.54
CA LEU A 152 -22.97 5.04 4.95
C LEU A 152 -21.47 4.93 4.66
N VAL A 153 -20.90 5.92 3.96
CA VAL A 153 -19.46 5.98 3.69
C VAL A 153 -18.82 7.02 4.60
N VAL A 154 -17.87 6.59 5.42
CA VAL A 154 -17.09 7.45 6.30
C VAL A 154 -15.84 7.91 5.55
N GLY A 155 -15.73 9.21 5.34
CA GLY A 155 -14.68 9.87 4.56
C GLY A 155 -15.13 10.25 3.15
N ALA A 156 -15.29 11.55 2.89
CA ALA A 156 -15.63 12.16 1.61
C ALA A 156 -14.37 12.68 0.87
N GLY A 157 -13.29 11.90 0.88
CA GLY A 157 -12.07 12.12 0.10
C GLY A 157 -12.03 11.24 -1.14
N ASP A 158 -10.85 11.15 -1.80
CA ASP A 158 -10.64 10.37 -3.03
C ASP A 158 -11.01 8.89 -2.86
N ALA A 159 -10.68 8.30 -1.71
CA ALA A 159 -11.00 6.91 -1.41
C ALA A 159 -12.53 6.69 -1.30
N GLY A 160 -13.23 7.56 -0.58
CA GLY A 160 -14.69 7.51 -0.46
C GLY A 160 -15.40 7.74 -1.78
N ALA A 161 -14.97 8.73 -2.56
CA ALA A 161 -15.48 8.98 -3.90
C ALA A 161 -15.32 7.76 -4.83
N LEU A 162 -14.18 7.08 -4.73
CA LEU A 162 -13.90 5.89 -5.52
C LEU A 162 -14.79 4.70 -5.10
N VAL A 163 -14.98 4.49 -3.79
CA VAL A 163 -15.86 3.45 -3.24
C VAL A 163 -17.29 3.66 -3.72
N VAL A 164 -17.82 4.87 -3.61
CA VAL A 164 -19.18 5.20 -4.08
C VAL A 164 -19.32 4.98 -5.58
N ARG A 165 -18.36 5.46 -6.37
CA ARG A 165 -18.34 5.27 -7.83
C ARG A 165 -18.34 3.79 -8.22
N GLU A 166 -17.60 2.96 -7.49
CA GLU A 166 -17.51 1.53 -7.76
C GLU A 166 -18.81 0.82 -7.39
N MET A 167 -19.46 1.18 -6.27
CA MET A 167 -20.80 0.67 -5.91
C MET A 167 -21.83 1.01 -6.97
N GLN A 168 -21.83 2.25 -7.47
CA GLN A 168 -22.76 2.70 -8.51
C GLN A 168 -22.54 2.00 -9.84
N LYS A 169 -21.29 1.65 -10.19
CA LYS A 169 -20.94 0.93 -11.43
C LYS A 169 -21.21 -0.57 -11.38
N ASN A 170 -21.27 -1.15 -10.18
CA ASN A 170 -21.41 -2.58 -9.96
C ASN A 170 -22.64 -2.92 -9.10
N PRO A 171 -23.87 -2.80 -9.64
CA PRO A 171 -25.11 -3.07 -8.90
C PRO A 171 -25.17 -4.51 -8.33
N GLN A 172 -24.42 -5.45 -8.93
CA GLN A 172 -24.31 -6.83 -8.43
C GLN A 172 -23.72 -6.95 -7.03
N LEU A 173 -23.08 -5.91 -6.50
CA LEU A 173 -22.58 -5.87 -5.12
C LEU A 173 -23.73 -5.75 -4.10
N ASN A 174 -24.92 -5.39 -4.54
CA ASN A 174 -26.10 -5.15 -3.69
C ASN A 174 -25.82 -4.12 -2.56
N LEU A 175 -25.00 -3.09 -2.84
CA LEU A 175 -24.66 -1.99 -1.95
C LEU A 175 -25.16 -0.67 -2.54
N ILE A 176 -25.93 0.09 -1.78
CA ILE A 176 -26.47 1.40 -2.19
C ILE A 176 -25.81 2.47 -1.33
N PRO A 177 -24.93 3.33 -1.86
CA PRO A 177 -24.39 4.44 -1.12
C PRO A 177 -25.50 5.48 -0.87
N VAL A 178 -25.78 5.77 0.41
CA VAL A 178 -26.86 6.66 0.82
C VAL A 178 -26.31 8.05 1.13
N CYS A 179 -25.25 8.14 1.91
CA CYS A 179 -24.65 9.40 2.34
C CYS A 179 -23.18 9.21 2.74
N PHE A 180 -22.50 10.37 2.88
CA PHE A 180 -21.18 10.47 3.50
C PHE A 180 -21.24 11.16 4.85
N VAL A 181 -20.25 10.86 5.71
CA VAL A 181 -19.85 11.70 6.85
C VAL A 181 -18.35 11.99 6.75
N ASP A 182 -17.95 13.23 7.07
CA ASP A 182 -16.55 13.69 7.03
C ASP A 182 -16.37 14.84 8.03
N ASP A 183 -15.28 14.84 8.80
CA ASP A 183 -15.00 15.89 9.79
C ASP A 183 -14.55 17.22 9.16
N ASP A 184 -14.23 17.24 7.86
CA ASP A 184 -13.92 18.45 7.13
C ASP A 184 -15.20 19.29 6.89
N LEU A 185 -15.32 20.39 7.66
CA LEU A 185 -16.45 21.30 7.57
C LEU A 185 -16.65 21.90 6.17
N GLY A 186 -15.57 22.01 5.39
CA GLY A 186 -15.64 22.51 4.01
C GLY A 186 -16.41 21.59 3.07
N LYS A 187 -16.54 20.32 3.40
CA LYS A 187 -17.24 19.31 2.58
C LYS A 187 -18.72 19.14 2.97
N GLN A 188 -19.15 19.69 4.08
CA GLN A 188 -20.52 19.56 4.57
C GLN A 188 -21.54 20.06 3.54
N LYS A 189 -22.62 19.27 3.37
CA LYS A 189 -23.71 19.51 2.40
C LYS A 189 -23.31 19.44 0.92
N GLN A 190 -22.04 19.15 0.60
CA GLN A 190 -21.60 18.90 -0.78
C GLN A 190 -22.05 17.52 -1.26
N HIS A 191 -22.06 17.33 -2.58
CA HIS A 191 -22.37 16.04 -3.22
C HIS A 191 -21.14 15.50 -3.95
N LEU A 192 -20.80 14.27 -3.67
CA LEU A 192 -19.79 13.49 -4.41
C LEU A 192 -20.51 12.33 -5.12
N HIS A 193 -20.43 12.29 -6.46
CA HIS A 193 -21.14 11.29 -7.25
C HIS A 193 -22.63 11.13 -6.88
N ASP A 194 -23.33 12.30 -6.75
CA ASP A 194 -24.74 12.40 -6.38
C ASP A 194 -25.09 11.90 -4.96
N VAL A 195 -24.10 11.64 -4.11
CA VAL A 195 -24.24 11.26 -2.71
C VAL A 195 -23.82 12.42 -1.81
N GLN A 196 -24.67 12.81 -0.88
CA GLN A 196 -24.48 13.99 -0.02
C GLN A 196 -23.62 13.69 1.20
N VAL A 197 -22.80 14.67 1.63
CA VAL A 197 -22.15 14.70 2.95
C VAL A 197 -23.13 15.30 3.96
N VAL A 198 -23.61 14.47 4.91
CA VAL A 198 -24.74 14.84 5.79
C VAL A 198 -24.32 15.22 7.21
N GLY A 199 -23.06 15.00 7.59
CA GLY A 199 -22.57 15.29 8.93
C GLY A 199 -21.11 14.93 9.14
N THR A 200 -20.69 15.00 10.39
CA THR A 200 -19.37 14.63 10.89
C THR A 200 -19.36 13.18 11.41
N LEU A 201 -18.20 12.69 11.89
CA LEU A 201 -18.10 11.38 12.50
C LEU A 201 -18.95 11.25 13.78
N GLU A 202 -19.22 12.33 14.48
CA GLU A 202 -20.11 12.36 15.67
C GLU A 202 -21.56 12.10 15.31
N ASP A 203 -21.97 12.41 14.08
CA ASP A 203 -23.33 12.21 13.59
C ASP A 203 -23.64 10.77 13.16
N ILE A 204 -22.67 9.84 13.15
CA ILE A 204 -22.85 8.46 12.65
C ILE A 204 -24.08 7.80 13.27
N GLY A 205 -24.22 7.85 14.61
CA GLY A 205 -25.36 7.24 15.29
C GLY A 205 -26.71 7.77 14.81
N ARG A 206 -26.86 9.08 14.74
CA ARG A 206 -28.07 9.75 14.23
C ARG A 206 -28.35 9.38 12.76
N VAL A 207 -27.32 9.43 11.91
CA VAL A 207 -27.45 9.14 10.48
C VAL A 207 -27.84 7.67 10.23
N VAL A 208 -27.28 6.75 11.00
CA VAL A 208 -27.63 5.31 10.92
C VAL A 208 -29.12 5.10 11.17
N ASP A 209 -29.65 5.73 12.22
CA ASP A 209 -31.07 5.60 12.59
C ASP A 209 -31.99 6.32 11.60
N GLU A 210 -31.74 7.60 11.29
CA GLU A 210 -32.60 8.42 10.44
C GLU A 210 -32.66 7.91 8.99
N MET A 211 -31.53 7.38 8.49
CA MET A 211 -31.42 6.93 7.09
C MET A 211 -31.50 5.41 6.93
N ALA A 212 -31.84 4.67 7.98
CA ALA A 212 -31.91 3.21 7.98
C ALA A 212 -30.71 2.57 7.27
N ILE A 213 -29.51 2.78 7.79
CA ILE A 213 -28.24 2.28 7.26
C ILE A 213 -28.04 0.83 7.72
N ASP A 214 -27.76 -0.06 6.77
CA ASP A 214 -27.49 -1.47 7.04
C ASP A 214 -26.00 -1.75 7.26
N GLU A 215 -25.14 -0.91 6.66
CA GLU A 215 -23.68 -1.11 6.69
C GLU A 215 -22.91 0.21 6.61
N VAL A 216 -21.82 0.31 7.38
CA VAL A 216 -20.90 1.44 7.37
C VAL A 216 -19.57 1.04 6.71
N ILE A 217 -19.09 1.84 5.76
CA ILE A 217 -17.79 1.61 5.12
C ILE A 217 -16.83 2.73 5.49
N ILE A 218 -15.74 2.37 6.16
CA ILE A 218 -14.67 3.29 6.54
C ILE A 218 -13.73 3.45 5.35
N ALA A 219 -13.87 4.56 4.63
CA ALA A 219 -13.12 4.86 3.40
C ALA A 219 -12.06 5.96 3.64
N ILE A 220 -11.31 5.86 4.73
CA ILE A 220 -10.21 6.76 5.10
C ILE A 220 -8.94 5.95 5.31
N PRO A 221 -8.22 5.53 4.24
CA PRO A 221 -7.02 4.69 4.35
C PRO A 221 -5.86 5.34 5.12
N SER A 222 -5.87 6.67 5.22
CA SER A 222 -4.88 7.48 5.95
C SER A 222 -5.28 7.81 7.39
N ALA A 223 -6.49 7.38 7.86
CA ALA A 223 -6.96 7.71 9.18
C ALA A 223 -6.10 7.07 10.27
N PRO A 224 -5.73 7.83 11.33
CA PRO A 224 -5.17 7.26 12.54
C PRO A 224 -6.15 6.25 13.17
N GLY A 225 -5.61 5.26 13.89
CA GLY A 225 -6.40 4.20 14.52
C GLY A 225 -7.48 4.71 15.49
N GLU A 226 -7.21 5.82 16.17
CA GLU A 226 -8.17 6.49 17.04
C GLU A 226 -9.47 6.91 16.32
N VAL A 227 -9.34 7.42 15.09
CA VAL A 227 -10.49 7.78 14.25
C VAL A 227 -11.28 6.53 13.89
N VAL A 228 -10.59 5.47 13.48
CA VAL A 228 -11.23 4.17 13.16
C VAL A 228 -11.95 3.61 14.38
N ARG A 229 -11.33 3.67 15.57
CA ARG A 229 -11.93 3.23 16.84
C ARG A 229 -13.22 3.99 17.15
N ARG A 230 -13.24 5.32 17.06
CA ARG A 230 -14.45 6.14 17.27
C ARG A 230 -15.60 5.72 16.34
N VAL A 231 -15.31 5.49 15.06
CA VAL A 231 -16.33 5.04 14.09
C VAL A 231 -16.89 3.67 14.49
N ILE A 232 -16.02 2.71 14.84
CA ILE A 232 -16.44 1.37 15.26
C ILE A 232 -17.31 1.40 16.52
N GLU A 233 -16.93 2.19 17.52
CA GLU A 233 -17.73 2.35 18.73
C GLU A 233 -19.12 2.91 18.44
N SER A 234 -19.23 3.88 17.53
CA SER A 234 -20.51 4.43 17.08
C SER A 234 -21.34 3.38 16.35
N CYS A 235 -20.74 2.61 15.43
CA CYS A 235 -21.42 1.54 14.71
C CYS A 235 -21.94 0.44 15.65
N ARG A 236 -21.16 0.06 16.66
CA ARG A 236 -21.56 -0.97 17.64
C ARG A 236 -22.73 -0.55 18.52
N ARG A 237 -22.74 0.70 18.98
CA ARG A 237 -23.88 1.24 19.76
C ARG A 237 -25.18 1.14 18.99
N GLN A 238 -25.13 1.24 17.68
CA GLN A 238 -26.27 1.15 16.77
C GLN A 238 -26.50 -0.27 16.21
N GLY A 239 -25.65 -1.23 16.52
CA GLY A 239 -25.76 -2.61 16.03
C GLY A 239 -25.59 -2.75 14.51
N VAL A 240 -24.94 -1.78 13.84
CA VAL A 240 -24.75 -1.76 12.39
C VAL A 240 -23.44 -2.43 12.00
N GLN A 241 -23.44 -3.18 10.91
CA GLN A 241 -22.23 -3.81 10.36
C GLN A 241 -21.27 -2.75 9.79
N PHE A 242 -19.97 -3.03 9.89
CA PHE A 242 -18.95 -2.12 9.36
C PHE A 242 -17.81 -2.88 8.68
N ARG A 243 -17.26 -2.28 7.63
CA ARG A 243 -16.06 -2.72 6.92
C ARG A 243 -15.13 -1.54 6.67
N THR A 244 -13.85 -1.83 6.43
CA THR A 244 -12.84 -0.81 6.16
C THR A 244 -12.11 -1.07 4.86
N MET A 245 -11.49 0.01 4.34
CA MET A 245 -10.47 -0.10 3.31
C MET A 245 -9.10 -0.38 3.95
N PRO A 246 -8.26 -1.21 3.32
CA PRO A 246 -6.87 -1.39 3.73
C PRO A 246 -6.12 -0.06 3.82
N GLY A 247 -5.08 0.00 4.67
CA GLY A 247 -4.21 1.17 4.79
C GLY A 247 -3.47 1.52 3.51
N ILE A 248 -2.95 2.75 3.41
CA ILE A 248 -2.21 3.24 2.23
C ILE A 248 -1.04 2.29 1.88
N TYR A 249 -0.31 1.79 2.86
CA TYR A 249 0.81 0.86 2.64
C TYR A 249 0.41 -0.49 2.03
N GLU A 250 -0.80 -0.95 2.31
CA GLU A 250 -1.36 -2.17 1.74
C GLU A 250 -1.89 -1.94 0.31
N LEU A 251 -2.19 -0.67 -0.04
CA LEU A 251 -2.71 -0.26 -1.35
C LEU A 251 -1.62 0.10 -2.36
N ILE A 252 -0.38 0.29 -1.94
CA ILE A 252 0.73 0.68 -2.81
C ILE A 252 0.93 -0.38 -3.92
N GLY A 253 0.77 0.04 -5.17
CA GLY A 253 0.89 -0.83 -6.37
C GLY A 253 -0.41 -1.48 -6.86
N GLY A 254 -1.57 -1.28 -6.21
CA GLY A 254 -2.86 -1.80 -6.66
C GLY A 254 -3.92 -0.72 -6.88
N LYS A 255 -4.81 -0.90 -7.85
CA LYS A 255 -6.00 -0.06 -8.01
C LYS A 255 -6.93 -0.27 -6.80
N ILE A 256 -7.43 0.82 -6.23
CA ILE A 256 -8.48 0.77 -5.20
C ILE A 256 -9.73 0.12 -5.85
N ASN A 257 -10.24 -0.95 -5.24
CA ASN A 257 -11.43 -1.66 -5.69
C ASN A 257 -12.28 -2.03 -4.47
N VAL A 258 -13.61 -1.95 -4.58
CA VAL A 258 -14.56 -2.39 -3.53
C VAL A 258 -14.37 -3.87 -3.15
N GLY A 259 -13.84 -4.70 -4.04
CA GLY A 259 -13.45 -6.08 -3.73
C GLY A 259 -12.36 -6.21 -2.65
N ARG A 260 -11.70 -5.12 -2.25
CA ARG A 260 -10.72 -5.05 -1.16
C ARG A 260 -11.30 -4.58 0.18
N LEU A 261 -12.60 -4.30 0.24
CA LEU A 261 -13.27 -4.06 1.52
C LEU A 261 -13.19 -5.32 2.36
N ARG A 262 -12.68 -5.18 3.58
CA ARG A 262 -12.52 -6.27 4.53
C ARG A 262 -13.09 -5.89 5.90
N GLU A 263 -13.28 -6.86 6.75
CA GLU A 263 -13.54 -6.61 8.16
C GLU A 263 -12.42 -5.77 8.77
N VAL A 264 -12.76 -4.98 9.77
CA VAL A 264 -11.76 -4.19 10.50
C VAL A 264 -10.87 -5.13 11.29
N GLU A 265 -9.58 -4.99 11.10
CA GLU A 265 -8.57 -5.71 11.85
C GLU A 265 -7.94 -4.83 12.93
N ILE A 266 -7.30 -5.47 13.91
CA ILE A 266 -6.58 -4.77 14.97
C ILE A 266 -5.51 -3.80 14.42
N THR A 267 -4.90 -4.15 13.29
CA THR A 267 -3.95 -3.29 12.59
C THR A 267 -4.56 -1.95 12.17
N ASP A 268 -5.87 -1.90 11.94
CA ASP A 268 -6.57 -0.66 11.59
C ASP A 268 -6.76 0.26 12.80
N LEU A 269 -6.92 -0.33 14.01
CA LEU A 269 -7.04 0.42 15.27
C LEU A 269 -5.70 0.96 15.76
N LEU A 270 -4.61 0.38 15.31
CA LEU A 270 -3.25 0.73 15.71
C LEU A 270 -2.51 1.52 14.63
N ARG A 271 -3.23 1.97 13.59
CA ARG A 271 -2.65 2.80 12.53
C ARG A 271 -2.16 4.14 13.07
N ARG A 272 -1.01 4.51 12.56
CA ARG A 272 -0.43 5.84 12.70
C ARG A 272 -0.68 6.68 11.45
N ALA A 273 -0.41 7.97 11.51
CA ALA A 273 -0.36 8.81 10.32
C ALA A 273 0.64 8.21 9.31
N PRO A 274 0.31 8.22 8.01
CA PRO A 274 1.19 7.66 6.99
C PRO A 274 2.57 8.32 7.00
N VAL A 275 3.62 7.50 7.01
CA VAL A 275 5.00 7.94 6.89
C VAL A 275 5.25 8.46 5.47
N GLN A 276 5.93 9.58 5.34
CA GLN A 276 6.36 10.09 4.04
C GLN A 276 7.60 9.33 3.57
N ILE A 277 7.70 9.03 2.29
CA ILE A 277 8.78 8.26 1.70
C ILE A 277 9.48 9.10 0.64
N ASP A 278 10.80 9.11 0.65
CA ASP A 278 11.57 9.59 -0.48
C ASP A 278 11.82 8.46 -1.48
N GLU A 279 10.90 8.36 -2.45
CA GLU A 279 10.97 7.34 -3.50
C GLU A 279 12.25 7.43 -4.34
N ASN A 280 12.79 8.62 -4.56
CA ASN A 280 14.00 8.81 -5.35
C ASN A 280 15.23 8.28 -4.62
N LEU A 281 15.32 8.52 -3.32
CA LEU A 281 16.45 8.09 -2.50
C LEU A 281 16.50 6.56 -2.40
N ILE A 282 15.39 5.90 -2.11
CA ILE A 282 15.32 4.44 -2.07
C ILE A 282 15.59 3.85 -3.45
N GLY A 283 14.95 4.40 -4.50
CA GLY A 283 15.13 3.96 -5.87
C GLY A 283 16.60 4.00 -6.31
N SER A 284 17.32 5.09 -6.01
CA SER A 284 18.75 5.21 -6.34
C SER A 284 19.64 4.20 -5.61
N SER A 285 19.23 3.77 -4.41
CA SER A 285 19.97 2.80 -3.59
C SER A 285 19.79 1.35 -4.04
N LEU A 286 18.64 0.99 -4.62
CA LEU A 286 18.28 -0.41 -4.91
C LEU A 286 18.16 -0.73 -6.40
N SER A 287 17.80 0.25 -7.24
CA SER A 287 17.56 0.00 -8.67
C SER A 287 18.82 -0.51 -9.38
N GLY A 288 18.68 -1.62 -10.10
CA GLY A 288 19.77 -2.26 -10.83
C GLY A 288 20.83 -2.95 -9.95
N ARG A 289 20.66 -2.97 -8.60
CA ARG A 289 21.58 -3.63 -7.66
C ARG A 289 21.20 -5.10 -7.46
N ARG A 290 22.17 -5.93 -7.11
CA ARG A 290 21.95 -7.29 -6.62
C ARG A 290 21.72 -7.20 -5.11
N VAL A 291 20.51 -7.56 -4.69
CA VAL A 291 20.06 -7.44 -3.30
C VAL A 291 19.93 -8.83 -2.67
N LEU A 292 20.52 -9.03 -1.51
CA LEU A 292 20.38 -10.26 -0.73
C LEU A 292 19.67 -9.98 0.59
N VAL A 293 18.70 -10.81 0.93
CA VAL A 293 17.98 -10.74 2.20
C VAL A 293 18.19 -12.04 2.96
N THR A 294 18.86 -11.97 4.12
CA THR A 294 18.94 -13.13 5.02
C THR A 294 17.68 -13.20 5.87
N GLY A 295 17.22 -14.41 6.20
CA GLY A 295 15.95 -14.59 6.87
C GLY A 295 14.74 -14.21 5.99
N ALA A 296 14.87 -14.32 4.67
CA ALA A 296 13.87 -13.93 3.67
C ALA A 296 12.51 -14.63 3.85
N GLY A 297 12.45 -15.80 4.48
CA GLY A 297 11.20 -16.50 4.83
C GLY A 297 10.54 -15.99 6.10
N GLY A 298 11.18 -15.11 6.89
CA GLY A 298 10.62 -14.49 8.10
C GLY A 298 9.65 -13.34 7.77
N SER A 299 8.87 -12.91 8.76
CA SER A 299 7.86 -11.83 8.53
C SER A 299 8.48 -10.53 8.02
N ILE A 300 9.62 -10.09 8.59
CA ILE A 300 10.33 -8.88 8.15
C ILE A 300 11.07 -9.15 6.84
N GLY A 301 11.81 -10.28 6.74
CA GLY A 301 12.57 -10.60 5.54
C GLY A 301 11.70 -10.75 4.29
N ARG A 302 10.54 -11.41 4.39
CA ARG A 302 9.56 -11.53 3.30
C ARG A 302 9.06 -10.17 2.82
N GLU A 303 8.74 -9.29 3.77
CA GLU A 303 8.29 -7.94 3.42
C GLU A 303 9.42 -7.08 2.83
N LEU A 304 10.67 -7.23 3.33
CA LEU A 304 11.85 -6.61 2.73
C LEU A 304 12.01 -7.04 1.27
N CYS A 305 11.90 -8.34 0.99
CA CYS A 305 11.95 -8.86 -0.38
C CYS A 305 10.85 -8.26 -1.25
N ARG A 306 9.61 -8.24 -0.74
CA ARG A 306 8.44 -7.70 -1.45
C ARG A 306 8.58 -6.20 -1.77
N GLN A 307 9.10 -5.42 -0.83
CA GLN A 307 9.27 -3.98 -1.04
C GLN A 307 10.51 -3.68 -1.88
N ALA A 308 11.65 -4.36 -1.66
CA ALA A 308 12.85 -4.20 -2.47
C ALA A 308 12.59 -4.51 -3.96
N ALA A 309 11.80 -5.55 -4.25
CA ALA A 309 11.42 -5.93 -5.61
C ALA A 309 10.76 -4.81 -6.42
N ARG A 310 10.04 -3.89 -5.75
CA ARG A 310 9.36 -2.74 -6.41
C ARG A 310 10.33 -1.72 -7.00
N TRP A 311 11.53 -1.64 -6.46
CA TRP A 311 12.55 -0.69 -6.90
C TRP A 311 13.41 -1.21 -8.06
N GLY A 312 13.07 -2.39 -8.61
CA GLY A 312 13.73 -2.95 -9.78
C GLY A 312 15.20 -3.28 -9.55
N PRO A 313 15.54 -4.08 -8.52
CA PRO A 313 16.88 -4.64 -8.41
C PRO A 313 17.19 -5.50 -9.64
N SER A 314 18.47 -5.67 -9.98
CA SER A 314 18.86 -6.56 -11.08
C SER A 314 18.61 -8.02 -10.75
N GLU A 315 18.76 -8.38 -9.46
CA GLU A 315 18.54 -9.72 -8.91
C GLU A 315 18.14 -9.59 -7.43
N LEU A 316 17.32 -10.52 -6.94
CA LEU A 316 16.95 -10.62 -5.54
C LEU A 316 17.21 -12.01 -5.02
N ILE A 317 18.11 -12.13 -4.04
CA ILE A 317 18.56 -13.38 -3.44
C ILE A 317 17.82 -13.58 -2.10
N LEU A 318 17.06 -14.68 -2.01
CA LEU A 318 16.20 -15.02 -0.88
C LEU A 318 16.91 -16.08 -0.02
N LEU A 319 17.69 -15.66 0.98
CA LEU A 319 18.47 -16.58 1.80
C LEU A 319 17.76 -16.88 3.13
N GLY A 320 17.65 -18.16 3.47
CA GLY A 320 17.13 -18.63 4.76
C GLY A 320 17.20 -20.14 4.92
N HIS A 321 17.19 -20.62 6.17
CA HIS A 321 17.28 -22.06 6.46
C HIS A 321 15.95 -22.82 6.30
N GLY A 322 14.82 -22.13 6.38
CA GLY A 322 13.49 -22.73 6.31
C GLY A 322 13.00 -22.89 4.88
N GLU A 323 13.11 -24.10 4.30
CA GLU A 323 12.69 -24.41 2.92
C GLU A 323 11.27 -23.90 2.61
N ASN A 324 10.27 -24.32 3.40
CA ASN A 324 8.87 -23.96 3.15
C ASN A 324 8.65 -22.46 3.17
N SER A 325 9.28 -21.74 4.10
CA SER A 325 9.11 -20.29 4.22
C SER A 325 9.76 -19.51 3.08
N ILE A 326 10.89 -20.02 2.55
CA ILE A 326 11.53 -19.45 1.34
C ILE A 326 10.68 -19.75 0.11
N PHE A 327 10.14 -20.96 -0.02
CA PHE A 327 9.25 -21.34 -1.11
C PHE A 327 7.98 -20.48 -1.17
N GLU A 328 7.32 -20.26 -0.03
CA GLU A 328 6.16 -19.35 0.05
C GLU A 328 6.51 -17.92 -0.40
N THR A 329 7.68 -17.42 0.02
CA THR A 329 8.14 -16.08 -0.37
C THR A 329 8.44 -16.00 -1.87
N LEU A 330 9.07 -17.04 -2.43
CA LEU A 330 9.36 -17.15 -3.85
C LEU A 330 8.07 -17.10 -4.69
N LEU A 331 7.08 -17.93 -4.37
CA LEU A 331 5.80 -17.98 -5.10
C LEU A 331 5.10 -16.62 -5.13
N GLU A 332 5.04 -15.92 -3.99
CA GLU A 332 4.43 -14.58 -3.92
C GLU A 332 5.15 -13.58 -4.82
N LEU A 333 6.48 -13.63 -4.84
CA LEU A 333 7.28 -12.70 -5.64
C LEU A 333 7.23 -13.03 -7.14
N GLU A 334 7.24 -14.29 -7.53
CA GLU A 334 7.07 -14.71 -8.93
C GLU A 334 5.72 -14.25 -9.51
N GLU A 335 4.64 -14.36 -8.72
CA GLU A 335 3.32 -13.88 -9.12
C GLU A 335 3.28 -12.36 -9.27
N SER A 336 3.91 -11.64 -8.32
CA SER A 336 3.85 -10.17 -8.26
C SER A 336 4.87 -9.49 -9.19
N PHE A 337 6.02 -10.11 -9.43
CA PHE A 337 7.16 -9.56 -10.19
C PHE A 337 7.74 -10.57 -11.19
N PRO A 338 6.97 -11.03 -12.19
CA PRO A 338 7.36 -12.14 -13.07
C PRO A 338 8.59 -11.90 -13.94
N SER A 339 9.09 -10.66 -14.02
CA SER A 339 10.29 -10.30 -14.79
C SER A 339 11.55 -10.14 -13.93
N LEU A 340 11.44 -10.20 -12.61
CA LEU A 340 12.56 -10.04 -11.69
C LEU A 340 13.30 -11.39 -11.51
N PRO A 341 14.61 -11.45 -11.74
CA PRO A 341 15.41 -12.64 -11.40
C PRO A 341 15.39 -12.87 -9.88
N LEU A 342 14.87 -14.03 -9.46
CA LEU A 342 14.75 -14.44 -8.06
C LEU A 342 15.60 -15.67 -7.81
N HIS A 343 16.45 -15.63 -6.78
CA HIS A 343 17.35 -16.72 -6.42
C HIS A 343 17.06 -17.22 -5.00
N PRO A 344 16.30 -18.33 -4.85
CA PRO A 344 16.08 -18.93 -3.53
C PRO A 344 17.34 -19.69 -3.08
N VAL A 345 17.84 -19.35 -1.89
CA VAL A 345 19.03 -19.95 -1.28
C VAL A 345 18.66 -20.56 0.07
N ILE A 346 18.70 -21.89 0.16
CA ILE A 346 18.52 -22.58 1.42
C ILE A 346 19.88 -22.69 2.10
N ALA A 347 20.10 -21.83 3.10
CA ALA A 347 21.34 -21.77 3.87
C ALA A 347 21.06 -21.26 5.29
N ASP A 348 21.83 -21.76 6.24
CA ASP A 348 21.88 -21.31 7.62
C ASP A 348 23.01 -20.29 7.78
N ILE A 349 22.75 -19.17 8.46
CA ILE A 349 23.77 -18.15 8.71
C ILE A 349 24.91 -18.63 9.61
N ARG A 350 24.72 -19.74 10.31
CA ARG A 350 25.75 -20.40 11.12
C ARG A 350 26.79 -21.14 10.27
N ASP A 351 26.45 -21.47 9.03
CA ASP A 351 27.35 -22.18 8.07
C ASP A 351 28.14 -21.15 7.25
N ALA A 352 29.33 -20.79 7.74
CA ALA A 352 30.20 -19.79 7.14
C ALA A 352 30.66 -20.18 5.72
N ASP A 353 30.96 -21.45 5.47
CA ASP A 353 31.44 -21.95 4.17
C ASP A 353 30.32 -21.85 3.12
N ARG A 354 29.10 -22.22 3.51
CA ARG A 354 27.92 -22.11 2.66
C ARG A 354 27.60 -20.63 2.33
N LEU A 355 27.71 -19.74 3.32
CA LEU A 355 27.54 -18.29 3.10
C LEU A 355 28.58 -17.76 2.11
N ALA A 356 29.87 -18.06 2.33
CA ALA A 356 30.95 -17.61 1.45
C ALA A 356 30.71 -18.05 0.00
N THR A 357 30.35 -19.33 -0.22
CA THR A 357 30.02 -19.88 -1.53
C THR A 357 28.87 -19.09 -2.20
N GLN A 358 27.80 -18.81 -1.46
CA GLN A 358 26.64 -18.11 -2.02
C GLN A 358 26.94 -16.64 -2.33
N PHE A 359 27.76 -15.97 -1.51
CA PHE A 359 28.16 -14.59 -1.78
C PHE A 359 29.13 -14.50 -2.98
N GLU A 360 30.00 -15.48 -3.18
CA GLU A 360 30.86 -15.56 -4.35
C GLU A 360 30.06 -15.79 -5.64
N GLU A 361 29.05 -16.66 -5.61
CA GLU A 361 28.18 -17.00 -6.73
C GLU A 361 27.32 -15.80 -7.14
N HIS A 362 26.59 -15.18 -6.19
CA HIS A 362 25.61 -14.14 -6.46
C HIS A 362 26.17 -12.73 -6.41
N ARG A 363 27.30 -12.51 -5.74
CA ARG A 363 27.99 -11.21 -5.60
C ARG A 363 27.02 -10.08 -5.24
N PRO A 364 26.26 -10.18 -4.14
CA PRO A 364 25.33 -9.13 -3.75
C PRO A 364 26.06 -7.81 -3.54
N GLN A 365 25.37 -6.69 -3.74
CA GLN A 365 25.89 -5.34 -3.49
C GLN A 365 25.25 -4.74 -2.23
N VAL A 366 23.99 -5.12 -1.97
CA VAL A 366 23.24 -4.69 -0.80
C VAL A 366 22.74 -5.93 -0.05
N VAL A 367 23.00 -5.99 1.24
CA VAL A 367 22.58 -7.07 2.12
C VAL A 367 21.68 -6.55 3.23
N PHE A 368 20.48 -7.12 3.34
CA PHE A 368 19.59 -6.91 4.48
C PHE A 368 19.66 -8.14 5.39
N HIS A 369 20.13 -7.94 6.62
CA HIS A 369 20.29 -9.02 7.58
C HIS A 369 19.11 -9.05 8.56
N ALA A 370 18.10 -9.88 8.27
CA ALA A 370 16.90 -10.08 9.08
C ALA A 370 16.80 -11.47 9.74
N ALA A 371 17.83 -12.29 9.60
CA ALA A 371 17.89 -13.61 10.22
C ALA A 371 18.30 -13.49 11.70
N ALA A 372 17.39 -13.81 12.61
CA ALA A 372 17.64 -13.87 14.05
C ALA A 372 16.54 -14.64 14.78
N HIS A 373 16.85 -15.23 15.93
CA HIS A 373 15.88 -15.68 16.91
C HIS A 373 15.39 -14.51 17.75
N LYS A 374 14.06 -14.37 17.93
CA LYS A 374 13.44 -13.17 18.51
C LYS A 374 12.58 -13.42 19.76
N HIS A 375 12.23 -14.69 20.04
CA HIS A 375 11.34 -15.02 21.16
C HIS A 375 12.08 -15.03 22.48
N VAL A 376 11.83 -14.03 23.34
CA VAL A 376 12.51 -13.90 24.63
C VAL A 376 12.38 -15.18 25.47
N PRO A 377 11.18 -15.73 25.74
CA PRO A 377 11.07 -16.92 26.60
C PRO A 377 11.76 -18.16 26.03
N LEU A 378 11.81 -18.31 24.69
CA LEU A 378 12.50 -19.43 24.07
C LEU A 378 14.03 -19.28 24.15
N MET A 379 14.54 -18.05 24.06
CA MET A 379 15.98 -17.81 24.15
C MET A 379 16.48 -17.85 25.60
N GLU A 380 15.66 -17.52 26.58
CA GLU A 380 15.98 -17.78 27.99
C GLU A 380 16.11 -19.28 28.29
N ALA A 381 15.31 -20.12 27.63
CA ALA A 381 15.37 -21.58 27.74
C ALA A 381 16.43 -22.24 26.84
N ASN A 382 17.03 -21.52 25.88
CA ASN A 382 18.00 -22.04 24.89
C ASN A 382 19.09 -20.98 24.66
N VAL A 383 19.88 -20.74 25.69
CA VAL A 383 20.87 -19.64 25.72
C VAL A 383 21.98 -19.85 24.68
N GLU A 384 22.46 -21.07 24.54
CA GLU A 384 23.49 -21.45 23.59
C GLU A 384 23.04 -21.23 22.15
N GLU A 385 21.76 -21.56 21.86
CA GLU A 385 21.17 -21.36 20.55
C GLU A 385 21.02 -19.87 20.23
N ALA A 386 20.68 -19.05 21.24
CA ALA A 386 20.64 -17.60 21.07
C ALA A 386 22.02 -17.02 20.69
N VAL A 387 23.09 -17.48 21.34
CA VAL A 387 24.47 -17.09 21.02
C VAL A 387 24.87 -17.57 19.63
N THR A 388 24.71 -18.86 19.35
CA THR A 388 25.16 -19.45 18.07
C THR A 388 24.44 -18.84 16.87
N ASN A 389 23.14 -18.60 16.97
CA ASN A 389 22.38 -18.00 15.87
C ASN A 389 22.56 -16.47 15.79
N ASN A 390 22.32 -15.75 16.88
CA ASN A 390 22.25 -14.28 16.81
C ASN A 390 23.64 -13.62 16.83
N VAL A 391 24.62 -14.18 17.55
CA VAL A 391 25.97 -13.61 17.63
C VAL A 391 26.86 -14.22 16.56
N LEU A 392 27.07 -15.55 16.60
CA LEU A 392 28.00 -16.21 15.68
C LEU A 392 27.48 -16.22 14.25
N GLY A 393 26.17 -16.41 14.05
CA GLY A 393 25.54 -16.28 12.73
C GLY A 393 25.69 -14.87 12.14
N THR A 394 25.51 -13.82 12.95
CA THR A 394 25.75 -12.44 12.50
C THR A 394 27.23 -12.18 12.21
N ARG A 395 28.15 -12.68 13.06
CA ARG A 395 29.60 -12.64 12.76
C ARG A 395 29.91 -13.21 11.40
N ASN A 396 29.41 -14.41 11.08
CA ASN A 396 29.65 -15.06 9.79
C ASN A 396 29.11 -14.20 8.62
N VAL A 397 27.92 -13.62 8.75
CA VAL A 397 27.36 -12.72 7.73
C VAL A 397 28.25 -11.49 7.55
N VAL A 398 28.67 -10.83 8.64
CA VAL A 398 29.52 -9.63 8.61
C VAL A 398 30.88 -9.95 7.97
N GLU A 399 31.54 -11.00 8.40
CA GLU A 399 32.85 -11.42 7.84
C GLU A 399 32.74 -11.77 6.35
N THR A 400 31.66 -12.46 5.97
CA THR A 400 31.39 -12.76 4.55
C THR A 400 31.16 -11.48 3.74
N CYS A 401 30.44 -10.50 4.29
CA CYS A 401 30.26 -9.20 3.65
C CYS A 401 31.59 -8.46 3.46
N ILE A 402 32.46 -8.46 4.46
CA ILE A 402 33.79 -7.84 4.38
C ILE A 402 34.62 -8.53 3.28
N ASN A 403 34.72 -9.86 3.32
CA ASN A 403 35.52 -10.65 2.39
C ASN A 403 35.02 -10.53 0.93
N ALA A 404 33.71 -10.37 0.74
CA ALA A 404 33.10 -10.18 -0.57
C ALA A 404 33.06 -8.70 -1.01
N ASN A 405 33.61 -7.77 -0.22
CA ASN A 405 33.58 -6.32 -0.46
C ASN A 405 32.17 -5.78 -0.72
N ILE A 406 31.20 -6.15 0.13
CA ILE A 406 29.82 -5.71 0.01
C ILE A 406 29.72 -4.20 0.26
N GLU A 407 29.03 -3.49 -0.62
CA GLU A 407 28.89 -2.04 -0.56
C GLU A 407 28.07 -1.61 0.68
N LYS A 408 27.00 -2.34 0.97
CA LYS A 408 26.05 -1.97 2.01
C LYS A 408 25.48 -3.19 2.76
N LEU A 409 25.51 -3.11 4.10
CA LEU A 409 24.85 -4.07 4.99
C LEU A 409 23.91 -3.31 5.94
N VAL A 410 22.66 -3.73 6.02
CA VAL A 410 21.68 -3.22 6.98
C VAL A 410 21.19 -4.33 7.86
N MET A 411 21.52 -4.26 9.14
CA MET A 411 21.07 -5.22 10.14
C MET A 411 19.79 -4.78 10.81
N ILE A 412 18.80 -5.66 10.85
CA ILE A 412 17.57 -5.47 11.60
C ILE A 412 17.81 -5.75 13.08
N SER A 413 17.51 -4.79 13.95
CA SER A 413 17.61 -4.90 15.39
C SER A 413 16.29 -4.57 16.11
N THR A 414 16.35 -4.41 17.42
CA THR A 414 15.17 -4.32 18.30
C THR A 414 15.39 -3.36 19.45
N ASP A 415 14.30 -2.81 20.00
CA ASP A 415 14.24 -2.09 21.28
C ASP A 415 14.84 -2.88 22.45
N LYS A 416 14.77 -4.21 22.40
CA LYS A 416 15.27 -5.10 23.47
C LYS A 416 16.79 -5.20 23.56
N ALA A 417 17.51 -4.67 22.55
CA ALA A 417 18.96 -4.54 22.57
C ALA A 417 19.46 -3.38 23.47
N ILE A 418 18.53 -2.51 23.93
CA ILE A 418 18.82 -1.36 24.78
C ILE A 418 18.73 -1.79 26.24
N ARG A 419 19.82 -1.61 27.01
CA ARG A 419 19.90 -2.08 28.42
C ARG A 419 19.28 -3.49 28.54
N PRO A 420 19.82 -4.50 27.86
CA PRO A 420 19.15 -5.76 27.71
C PRO A 420 18.97 -6.46 29.08
N SER A 421 17.74 -6.89 29.35
CA SER A 421 17.37 -7.71 30.51
C SER A 421 17.20 -9.19 30.16
N SER A 422 17.32 -9.53 28.87
CA SER A 422 17.14 -10.88 28.34
C SER A 422 18.33 -11.33 27.51
N VAL A 423 18.53 -12.65 27.44
CA VAL A 423 19.52 -13.28 26.56
C VAL A 423 19.31 -12.86 25.10
N MET A 424 18.06 -12.86 24.63
CA MET A 424 17.73 -12.45 23.28
C MET A 424 18.18 -11.00 23.02
N GLY A 425 17.83 -10.06 23.91
CA GLY A 425 18.24 -8.66 23.79
C GLY A 425 19.76 -8.49 23.82
N ALA A 426 20.45 -9.18 24.75
CA ALA A 426 21.90 -9.15 24.85
C ALA A 426 22.60 -9.72 23.60
N THR A 427 22.13 -10.83 23.06
CA THR A 427 22.69 -11.40 21.82
C THR A 427 22.47 -10.49 20.61
N LYS A 428 21.33 -9.77 20.55
CA LYS A 428 21.10 -8.75 19.51
C LYS A 428 22.03 -7.54 19.68
N ARG A 429 22.28 -7.12 20.92
CA ARG A 429 23.25 -6.04 21.21
C ARG A 429 24.66 -6.40 20.79
N MET A 430 25.12 -7.62 21.10
CA MET A 430 26.43 -8.13 20.63
C MET A 430 26.51 -8.13 19.09
N ALA A 431 25.42 -8.54 18.42
CA ALA A 431 25.33 -8.53 16.96
C ALA A 431 25.41 -7.09 16.38
N GLU A 432 24.80 -6.09 17.02
CA GLU A 432 24.96 -4.68 16.65
C GLU A 432 26.42 -4.24 16.72
N MET A 433 27.09 -4.55 17.83
CA MET A 433 28.51 -4.21 18.03
C MET A 433 29.39 -4.80 16.93
N LEU A 434 29.13 -6.03 16.49
CA LEU A 434 29.86 -6.65 15.38
C LEU A 434 29.70 -5.89 14.04
N VAL A 435 28.49 -5.45 13.75
CA VAL A 435 28.20 -4.68 12.50
C VAL A 435 28.88 -3.30 12.55
N LEU A 436 28.80 -2.63 13.70
CA LEU A 436 29.36 -1.28 13.88
C LEU A 436 30.91 -1.31 13.91
N ASP A 437 31.51 -2.30 14.58
CA ASP A 437 32.96 -2.53 14.55
C ASP A 437 33.45 -2.77 13.12
N ALA A 438 32.74 -3.61 12.36
CA ALA A 438 33.05 -3.85 10.97
C ALA A 438 32.98 -2.58 10.11
N ALA A 439 31.96 -1.76 10.30
CA ALA A 439 31.83 -0.46 9.63
C ALA A 439 33.03 0.46 9.93
N GLN A 440 33.43 0.56 11.19
CA GLN A 440 34.58 1.39 11.59
C GLN A 440 35.89 0.90 11.00
N ARG A 441 36.13 -0.43 11.01
CA ARG A 441 37.36 -1.03 10.49
C ARG A 441 37.50 -0.94 8.98
N THR A 442 36.39 -1.06 8.25
CA THR A 442 36.41 -1.16 6.78
C THR A 442 36.01 0.12 6.08
N GLY A 443 35.33 1.05 6.74
CA GLY A 443 34.71 2.22 6.12
C GLY A 443 33.52 1.87 5.23
N SER A 444 33.00 0.65 5.31
CA SER A 444 31.85 0.20 4.51
C SER A 444 30.53 0.75 5.06
N ALA A 445 29.52 0.90 4.20
CA ALA A 445 28.20 1.41 4.58
C ALA A 445 27.37 0.34 5.33
N PHE A 446 27.90 -0.12 6.48
CA PHE A 446 27.21 -1.05 7.35
C PHE A 446 26.50 -0.30 8.46
N SER A 447 25.22 -0.56 8.65
CA SER A 447 24.34 0.15 9.59
C SER A 447 23.39 -0.79 10.31
N VAL A 448 22.81 -0.30 11.40
CA VAL A 448 21.84 -1.02 12.22
C VAL A 448 20.54 -0.22 12.24
N VAL A 449 19.39 -0.90 12.20
CA VAL A 449 18.07 -0.27 12.36
C VAL A 449 17.33 -0.91 13.52
N ARG A 450 17.04 -0.11 14.56
CA ARG A 450 16.28 -0.51 15.75
C ARG A 450 14.81 -0.10 15.63
N PHE A 451 13.92 -1.00 15.98
CA PHE A 451 12.50 -0.72 16.16
C PHE A 451 11.86 -1.70 17.16
N GLY A 452 10.67 -1.36 17.65
CA GLY A 452 9.92 -2.16 18.60
C GLY A 452 9.12 -3.29 17.96
N ASN A 453 7.95 -3.61 18.54
CA ASN A 453 7.16 -4.73 18.06
C ASN A 453 6.46 -4.39 16.73
N VAL A 454 6.35 -5.41 15.87
CA VAL A 454 5.59 -5.28 14.62
C VAL A 454 4.33 -6.15 14.65
N LEU A 455 3.23 -5.58 14.15
CA LEU A 455 1.90 -6.18 14.15
C LEU A 455 1.83 -7.36 13.17
N GLY A 456 1.16 -8.44 13.59
CA GLY A 456 0.90 -9.59 12.71
C GLY A 456 2.10 -10.47 12.39
N SER A 457 3.28 -10.27 13.03
CA SER A 457 4.44 -11.14 12.84
C SER A 457 4.17 -12.54 13.41
N ARG A 458 4.75 -13.58 12.77
CA ARG A 458 4.61 -14.98 13.21
C ARG A 458 5.04 -15.12 14.68
N GLY A 459 4.19 -15.78 15.49
CA GLY A 459 4.42 -16.00 16.92
C GLY A 459 4.27 -14.73 17.78
N SER A 460 3.68 -13.65 17.29
CA SER A 460 3.38 -12.45 18.08
C SER A 460 2.11 -12.60 18.90
N ILE A 461 1.84 -11.62 19.77
CA ILE A 461 0.74 -11.62 20.72
C ILE A 461 -0.65 -11.64 20.04
N ILE A 462 -0.81 -11.00 18.89
CA ILE A 462 -2.10 -10.93 18.18
C ILE A 462 -2.60 -12.32 17.71
N PRO A 463 -1.81 -13.14 17.00
CA PRO A 463 -2.20 -14.52 16.70
C PRO A 463 -2.52 -15.36 17.94
N LEU A 464 -1.79 -15.15 19.04
CA LEU A 464 -2.06 -15.84 20.30
C LEU A 464 -3.44 -15.47 20.84
N PHE A 465 -3.74 -14.18 20.97
CA PHE A 465 -5.02 -13.68 21.45
C PHE A 465 -6.18 -14.13 20.58
N ARG A 466 -6.04 -14.05 19.25
CA ARG A 466 -7.07 -14.55 18.31
C ARG A 466 -7.35 -16.03 18.52
N ARG A 467 -6.32 -16.86 18.74
CA ARG A 467 -6.50 -18.28 19.02
C ARG A 467 -7.19 -18.51 20.36
N GLN A 468 -6.82 -17.78 21.40
CA GLN A 468 -7.45 -17.87 22.73
C GLN A 468 -8.93 -17.46 22.66
N ILE A 469 -9.25 -16.36 21.99
CA ILE A 469 -10.64 -15.89 21.79
C ILE A 469 -11.45 -16.93 21.00
N ALA A 470 -10.90 -17.47 19.91
CA ALA A 470 -11.57 -18.50 19.10
C ALA A 470 -11.87 -19.79 19.90
N ASN A 471 -11.04 -20.10 20.92
CA ASN A 471 -11.21 -21.24 21.80
C ASN A 471 -12.13 -20.94 23.01
N GLY A 472 -12.74 -19.75 23.12
CA GLY A 472 -13.60 -19.35 24.22
C GLY A 472 -12.88 -18.78 25.45
N GLY A 473 -11.60 -18.41 25.30
CA GLY A 473 -10.79 -17.81 26.35
C GLY A 473 -10.10 -18.80 27.29
N PRO A 474 -9.52 -18.34 28.41
CA PRO A 474 -9.26 -16.93 28.69
C PRO A 474 -8.16 -16.34 27.81
N VAL A 475 -8.16 -15.01 27.65
CA VAL A 475 -7.02 -14.28 27.07
C VAL A 475 -5.99 -14.03 28.17
N THR A 476 -4.72 -14.40 27.92
CA THR A 476 -3.66 -14.29 28.91
C THR A 476 -2.77 -13.09 28.67
N VAL A 477 -2.65 -12.20 29.65
CA VAL A 477 -1.77 -11.03 29.66
C VAL A 477 -0.76 -11.18 30.79
N THR A 478 0.50 -10.82 30.56
CA THR A 478 1.56 -11.02 31.56
C THR A 478 1.49 -10.05 32.72
N HIS A 479 1.11 -8.78 32.47
CA HIS A 479 0.93 -7.77 33.51
C HIS A 479 -0.08 -6.70 33.06
N PRO A 480 -0.94 -6.14 33.94
CA PRO A 480 -1.92 -5.11 33.55
C PRO A 480 -1.29 -3.84 32.98
N ASP A 481 -0.12 -3.43 33.45
CA ASP A 481 0.58 -2.23 33.01
C ASP A 481 1.63 -2.52 31.92
N MET A 482 1.59 -3.69 31.30
CA MET A 482 2.54 -4.01 30.23
C MET A 482 2.24 -3.19 28.99
N GLU A 483 3.25 -2.48 28.52
CA GLU A 483 3.17 -1.60 27.35
C GLU A 483 4.20 -1.99 26.29
N ARG A 484 3.85 -1.81 25.02
CA ARG A 484 4.74 -2.05 23.87
C ARG A 484 4.50 -1.03 22.79
N TYR A 485 5.59 -0.71 22.08
CA TYR A 485 5.49 -0.01 20.81
C TYR A 485 4.98 -0.94 19.73
N PHE A 486 4.13 -0.43 18.85
CA PHE A 486 3.63 -1.18 17.71
C PHE A 486 3.74 -0.39 16.41
N MET A 487 4.11 -1.09 15.35
CA MET A 487 4.15 -0.59 13.99
C MET A 487 3.70 -1.69 13.03
N THR A 488 3.15 -1.36 11.87
CA THR A 488 2.85 -2.38 10.87
C THR A 488 4.15 -2.88 10.21
N ILE A 489 4.17 -4.13 9.78
CA ILE A 489 5.37 -4.69 9.09
C ILE A 489 5.70 -3.89 7.83
N PRO A 490 4.73 -3.53 6.94
CA PRO A 490 5.02 -2.71 5.76
C PRO A 490 5.62 -1.35 6.10
N GLU A 491 5.15 -0.68 7.14
CA GLU A 491 5.66 0.61 7.60
C GLU A 491 7.10 0.49 8.12
N ALA A 492 7.36 -0.49 9.00
CA ALA A 492 8.70 -0.74 9.54
C ALA A 492 9.72 -1.00 8.42
N VAL A 493 9.36 -1.87 7.47
CA VAL A 493 10.24 -2.19 6.34
C VAL A 493 10.47 -0.99 5.42
N HIS A 494 9.46 -0.16 5.21
CA HIS A 494 9.61 1.08 4.45
C HIS A 494 10.66 2.01 5.06
N LEU A 495 10.56 2.20 6.38
CA LEU A 495 11.53 3.01 7.13
C LEU A 495 12.93 2.36 7.15
N VAL A 496 13.02 1.03 7.18
CA VAL A 496 14.30 0.32 7.04
C VAL A 496 14.94 0.59 5.68
N LEU A 497 14.18 0.54 4.59
CA LEU A 497 14.68 0.87 3.25
C LEU A 497 15.11 2.33 3.16
N GLN A 498 14.36 3.25 3.77
CA GLN A 498 14.71 4.65 3.84
C GLN A 498 16.01 4.88 4.65
N ALA A 499 16.14 4.25 5.82
CA ALA A 499 17.36 4.28 6.64
C ALA A 499 18.56 3.70 5.86
N SER A 500 18.36 2.57 5.17
CA SER A 500 19.37 1.99 4.28
C SER A 500 19.86 2.97 3.22
N ALA A 501 18.96 3.73 2.62
CA ALA A 501 19.32 4.68 1.57
C ALA A 501 20.12 5.87 2.10
N MET A 502 19.87 6.31 3.35
CA MET A 502 20.59 7.40 4.03
C MET A 502 21.93 6.96 4.64
N GLY A 503 22.07 5.68 5.03
CA GLY A 503 23.23 5.16 5.76
C GLY A 503 24.51 5.22 4.94
N GLN A 504 25.58 5.73 5.58
CA GLN A 504 26.93 5.84 5.03
C GLN A 504 27.94 4.89 5.72
N GLY A 505 27.59 4.38 6.91
CA GLY A 505 28.36 3.38 7.67
C GLY A 505 28.62 3.80 9.12
N GLY A 506 28.39 2.85 10.04
CA GLY A 506 28.57 3.06 11.48
C GLY A 506 27.37 3.66 12.20
N GLU A 507 26.25 3.90 11.48
CA GLU A 507 25.06 4.47 12.10
C GLU A 507 24.16 3.41 12.74
N VAL A 508 23.56 3.79 13.86
CA VAL A 508 22.38 3.13 14.42
C VAL A 508 21.17 4.03 14.20
N PHE A 509 20.28 3.60 13.33
CA PHE A 509 19.00 4.26 13.11
C PHE A 509 17.93 3.73 14.05
N ILE A 510 17.10 4.63 14.56
CA ILE A 510 15.96 4.31 15.43
C ILE A 510 14.69 4.77 14.74
N LEU A 511 13.75 3.85 14.55
CA LEU A 511 12.45 4.20 14.00
C LEU A 511 11.55 4.78 15.10
N ARG A 512 10.93 5.93 14.85
CA ARG A 512 9.92 6.50 15.74
C ARG A 512 8.67 5.62 15.73
N MET A 513 8.39 4.99 16.87
CA MET A 513 7.28 4.03 16.99
C MET A 513 5.95 4.67 17.42
N GLY A 514 5.92 5.98 17.73
CA GLY A 514 4.78 6.65 18.36
C GLY A 514 4.66 6.32 19.85
N ASP A 515 3.43 6.30 20.34
CA ASP A 515 3.14 6.02 21.74
C ASP A 515 3.10 4.52 22.02
N GLN A 516 3.40 4.15 23.26
CA GLN A 516 3.25 2.76 23.70
C GLN A 516 1.77 2.43 23.92
N ILE A 517 1.42 1.20 23.64
CA ILE A 517 0.05 0.68 23.77
C ILE A 517 0.03 -0.38 24.86
N ARG A 518 -0.90 -0.26 25.80
CA ARG A 518 -1.09 -1.26 26.84
C ARG A 518 -1.59 -2.56 26.20
N ILE A 519 -0.95 -3.65 26.59
CA ILE A 519 -1.34 -5.00 26.10
C ILE A 519 -2.76 -5.37 26.53
N MET A 520 -3.20 -4.86 27.67
CA MET A 520 -4.57 -5.01 28.15
C MET A 520 -5.58 -4.39 27.17
N ASP A 521 -5.35 -3.15 26.72
CA ASP A 521 -6.23 -2.46 25.78
C ASP A 521 -6.28 -3.20 24.43
N LEU A 522 -5.14 -3.73 23.98
CA LEU A 522 -5.04 -4.56 22.79
C LEU A 522 -5.88 -5.84 22.90
N ALA A 523 -5.86 -6.50 24.06
CA ALA A 523 -6.66 -7.69 24.33
C ALA A 523 -8.15 -7.38 24.29
N GLU A 524 -8.58 -6.32 24.95
CA GLU A 524 -9.96 -5.86 24.93
C GLU A 524 -10.46 -5.51 23.53
N ASP A 525 -9.66 -4.76 22.77
CA ASP A 525 -9.99 -4.40 21.38
C ASP A 525 -10.18 -5.65 20.50
N LEU A 526 -9.30 -6.67 20.65
CA LEU A 526 -9.43 -7.92 19.90
C LEU A 526 -10.68 -8.72 20.28
N ILE A 527 -11.02 -8.79 21.57
CA ILE A 527 -12.25 -9.44 22.03
C ILE A 527 -13.47 -8.71 21.44
N ARG A 528 -13.49 -7.36 21.51
CA ARG A 528 -14.55 -6.56 20.92
C ARG A 528 -14.63 -6.71 19.40
N LEU A 529 -13.50 -6.73 18.66
CA LEU A 529 -13.48 -6.97 17.21
C LEU A 529 -14.03 -8.35 16.84
N SER A 530 -13.95 -9.32 17.74
CA SER A 530 -14.55 -10.65 17.57
C SER A 530 -16.06 -10.70 17.89
N GLY A 531 -16.68 -9.54 18.20
CA GLY A 531 -18.11 -9.46 18.53
C GLY A 531 -18.45 -9.90 19.97
N LEU A 532 -17.45 -10.01 20.85
CA LEU A 532 -17.57 -10.49 22.23
C LEU A 532 -17.29 -9.36 23.23
N GLU A 533 -17.74 -9.48 24.46
CA GLU A 533 -17.54 -8.52 25.55
C GLU A 533 -16.43 -8.98 26.50
N PRO A 534 -15.36 -8.15 26.74
CA PRO A 534 -14.33 -8.45 27.72
C PRO A 534 -14.90 -8.60 29.13
N GLY A 535 -14.45 -9.61 29.87
CA GLY A 535 -14.87 -9.89 31.23
C GLY A 535 -16.27 -10.54 31.38
N LYS A 536 -17.05 -10.61 30.29
CA LYS A 536 -18.36 -11.26 30.28
C LYS A 536 -18.34 -12.54 29.42
N ASP A 537 -17.96 -12.41 28.14
CA ASP A 537 -17.89 -13.54 27.23
C ASP A 537 -16.50 -14.17 27.23
N ILE A 538 -15.45 -13.34 27.35
CA ILE A 538 -14.05 -13.77 27.40
C ILE A 538 -13.36 -13.12 28.60
N GLU A 539 -12.85 -13.94 29.51
CA GLU A 539 -12.07 -13.49 30.66
C GLU A 539 -10.63 -13.13 30.23
N ILE A 540 -10.06 -12.09 30.90
CA ILE A 540 -8.63 -11.73 30.73
C ILE A 540 -7.92 -12.09 32.04
N VAL A 541 -6.90 -12.96 31.95
CA VAL A 541 -6.16 -13.48 33.09
C VAL A 541 -4.71 -13.01 33.06
N PHE A 542 -4.20 -12.59 34.24
CA PHE A 542 -2.81 -12.20 34.39
C PHE A 542 -1.94 -13.37 34.82
N THR A 543 -0.88 -13.64 34.03
CA THR A 543 0.00 -14.81 34.23
C THR A 543 1.28 -14.50 34.99
N GLY A 544 1.59 -13.21 35.22
CA GLY A 544 2.87 -12.76 35.76
C GLY A 544 3.90 -12.46 34.67
N ILE A 545 4.89 -11.63 35.03
CA ILE A 545 5.98 -11.23 34.12
C ILE A 545 6.90 -12.42 33.92
N ARG A 546 7.30 -12.69 32.67
CA ARG A 546 8.20 -13.78 32.32
C ARG A 546 9.66 -13.35 32.51
N PRO A 547 10.60 -14.30 32.72
CA PRO A 547 12.03 -14.01 32.76
C PRO A 547 12.48 -13.23 31.50
N GLY A 548 13.29 -12.19 31.73
CA GLY A 548 13.79 -11.33 30.67
C GLY A 548 12.80 -10.33 30.06
N GLU A 549 11.51 -10.37 30.45
CA GLU A 549 10.52 -9.37 29.97
C GLU A 549 10.54 -8.11 30.84
N LYS A 550 10.44 -6.94 30.21
CA LYS A 550 10.24 -5.64 30.86
C LYS A 550 8.75 -5.26 30.81
N ILE A 551 8.26 -4.46 31.79
CA ILE A 551 6.91 -3.89 31.74
C ILE A 551 6.78 -2.93 30.54
N SER A 552 7.77 -2.04 30.36
CA SER A 552 7.87 -1.09 29.26
C SER A 552 9.24 -1.23 28.59
N GLU A 553 9.31 -1.04 27.28
CA GLU A 553 10.55 -1.05 26.50
C GLU A 553 10.93 0.37 26.09
N ASP A 554 12.22 0.65 26.08
CA ASP A 554 12.76 1.93 25.64
C ASP A 554 13.26 1.81 24.19
N LEU A 555 13.14 2.87 23.37
CA LEU A 555 13.74 2.93 22.03
C LEU A 555 15.17 3.46 22.05
N TRP A 556 15.56 4.18 23.13
CA TRP A 556 16.90 4.69 23.39
C TRP A 556 17.12 4.85 24.89
N ASP A 557 18.36 4.95 25.30
CA ASP A 557 18.70 5.25 26.70
C ASP A 557 18.55 6.76 26.97
N GLN A 558 18.14 7.14 28.19
CA GLN A 558 17.97 8.55 28.62
C GLN A 558 19.24 9.39 28.46
N TRP A 559 20.41 8.77 28.49
CA TRP A 559 21.71 9.40 28.35
C TRP A 559 22.22 9.48 26.90
N THR A 560 21.51 8.88 25.98
CA THR A 560 21.89 8.81 24.58
C THR A 560 21.52 10.10 23.84
N GLN A 561 22.45 10.64 23.08
CA GLN A 561 22.18 11.77 22.20
C GLN A 561 21.59 11.25 20.88
N LEU A 562 20.46 11.83 20.51
CA LEU A 562 19.78 11.53 19.24
C LEU A 562 19.87 12.73 18.31
N GLU A 563 20.13 12.47 17.05
CA GLU A 563 20.10 13.45 15.98
C GLU A 563 18.92 13.16 15.04
N PRO A 564 18.13 14.19 14.70
CA PRO A 564 17.14 14.04 13.64
C PRO A 564 17.84 13.79 12.30
N THR A 565 17.27 12.90 11.49
CA THR A 565 17.71 12.70 10.11
C THR A 565 16.89 13.56 9.13
N GLU A 566 17.16 13.45 7.84
CA GLU A 566 16.36 14.06 6.78
C GLU A 566 14.90 13.53 6.78
N HIS A 567 14.67 12.38 7.42
CA HIS A 567 13.35 11.76 7.54
C HIS A 567 12.78 11.95 8.95
N ALA A 568 11.56 12.50 9.05
CA ALA A 568 10.92 12.84 10.32
C ALA A 568 10.75 11.64 11.30
N ASP A 569 10.54 10.43 10.76
CA ASP A 569 10.29 9.22 11.55
C ASP A 569 11.55 8.35 11.77
N ILE A 570 12.74 8.84 11.40
CA ILE A 570 14.02 8.15 11.60
C ILE A 570 14.95 9.05 12.38
N LEU A 571 15.46 8.55 13.50
CA LEU A 571 16.49 9.19 14.29
C LEU A 571 17.82 8.47 14.11
N ARG A 572 18.92 9.18 14.28
CA ARG A 572 20.27 8.62 14.33
C ARG A 572 20.82 8.74 15.74
N LEU A 573 21.42 7.66 16.21
CA LEU A 573 22.11 7.61 17.48
C LEU A 573 23.50 8.24 17.30
N ILE A 574 23.88 9.14 18.21
CA ILE A 574 25.21 9.73 18.30
C ILE A 574 25.93 9.08 19.47
N ASP A 575 27.24 8.82 19.33
CA ASP A 575 28.13 8.35 20.39
C ASP A 575 27.66 7.07 21.11
N GLU A 576 27.43 6.01 20.31
CA GLU A 576 27.18 4.71 20.91
C GLU A 576 28.47 4.15 21.50
N GLU A 577 28.43 3.77 22.78
CA GLU A 577 29.56 3.09 23.43
C GLU A 577 29.82 1.74 22.75
N LEU A 578 30.89 1.68 21.97
CA LEU A 578 31.39 0.44 21.36
C LEU A 578 32.56 -0.10 22.17
N LEU A 579 32.61 -1.40 22.22
CA LEU A 579 33.80 -2.07 22.72
C LEU A 579 34.94 -1.88 21.71
N ASP A 580 36.15 -1.82 22.22
CA ASP A 580 37.35 -1.97 21.41
C ASP A 580 37.31 -3.30 20.62
N SER A 581 37.70 -3.27 19.35
CA SER A 581 37.67 -4.41 18.43
C SER A 581 38.30 -5.69 18.98
N GLU A 582 39.41 -5.55 19.72
CA GLU A 582 40.11 -6.68 20.30
C GLU A 582 39.31 -7.34 21.42
N ARG A 583 38.74 -6.53 22.31
CA ARG A 583 37.83 -6.99 23.38
C ARG A 583 36.56 -7.60 22.83
N LEU A 584 35.96 -7.01 21.80
CA LEU A 584 34.77 -7.56 21.15
C LEU A 584 35.08 -8.95 20.55
N THR A 585 36.21 -9.08 19.86
CA THR A 585 36.65 -10.35 19.27
C THR A 585 36.89 -11.39 20.35
N GLN A 586 37.56 -11.05 21.45
CA GLN A 586 37.77 -11.94 22.58
C GLN A 586 36.45 -12.40 23.20
N ALA A 587 35.53 -11.47 23.49
CA ALA A 587 34.23 -11.80 24.06
C ALA A 587 33.40 -12.74 23.15
N VAL A 588 33.39 -12.49 21.84
CA VAL A 588 32.66 -13.34 20.88
C VAL A 588 33.28 -14.74 20.78
N ASN A 589 34.60 -14.86 20.82
CA ASN A 589 35.26 -16.15 20.82
C ASN A 589 35.01 -16.94 22.13
N GLU A 590 35.01 -16.26 23.26
CA GLU A 590 34.67 -16.86 24.55
C GLU A 590 33.20 -17.29 24.61
N LEU A 591 32.27 -16.46 24.08
CA LEU A 591 30.86 -16.85 23.93
C LEU A 591 30.71 -18.10 23.04
N ALA A 592 31.49 -18.21 21.96
CA ALA A 592 31.47 -19.38 21.11
C ALA A 592 31.94 -20.63 21.85
N TYR A 593 33.01 -20.51 22.64
CA TYR A 593 33.52 -21.60 23.47
C TYR A 593 32.50 -22.05 24.52
N LEU A 594 31.96 -21.08 25.30
CA LEU A 594 30.96 -21.34 26.35
C LEU A 594 29.68 -21.97 25.80
N ALA A 595 29.24 -21.53 24.61
CA ALA A 595 28.08 -22.11 23.94
C ALA A 595 28.36 -23.55 23.48
N GLY A 596 29.56 -23.85 22.99
CA GLY A 596 29.98 -25.20 22.63
C GLY A 596 30.06 -26.17 23.82
N GLU A 597 30.42 -25.64 25.01
CA GLU A 597 30.46 -26.43 26.26
C GLU A 597 29.09 -26.51 26.97
N GLY A 598 28.06 -25.80 26.50
CA GLY A 598 26.77 -25.75 27.17
C GLY A 598 26.79 -24.98 28.50
N ASN A 599 27.73 -24.07 28.69
CA ASN A 599 27.92 -23.33 29.94
C ASN A 599 27.02 -22.07 29.97
N VAL A 600 25.75 -22.24 30.28
CA VAL A 600 24.74 -21.20 30.32
C VAL A 600 25.08 -20.06 31.28
N ASP A 601 25.53 -20.40 32.50
CA ASP A 601 25.88 -19.41 33.51
C ASP A 601 27.07 -18.56 33.07
N GLY A 602 28.08 -19.18 32.48
CA GLY A 602 29.21 -18.48 31.89
C GLY A 602 28.82 -17.54 30.77
N ILE A 603 27.91 -17.92 29.90
CA ILE A 603 27.39 -17.08 28.83
C ILE A 603 26.70 -15.83 29.40
N VAL A 604 25.77 -16.02 30.36
CA VAL A 604 25.03 -14.91 30.98
C VAL A 604 25.97 -13.94 31.69
N GLN A 605 26.93 -14.45 32.47
CA GLN A 605 27.93 -13.62 33.15
C GLN A 605 28.79 -12.83 32.16
N LEU A 606 29.21 -13.45 31.07
CA LEU A 606 30.02 -12.79 30.05
C LEU A 606 29.22 -11.71 29.31
N LEU A 607 27.94 -11.96 28.98
CA LEU A 607 27.07 -10.97 28.37
C LEU A 607 26.86 -9.75 29.29
N ASP A 608 26.62 -9.98 30.60
CA ASP A 608 26.48 -8.90 31.58
C ASP A 608 27.77 -8.11 31.79
N ALA A 609 28.93 -8.76 31.76
CA ALA A 609 30.22 -8.10 31.90
C ALA A 609 30.65 -7.32 30.65
N THR A 610 30.17 -7.74 29.49
CA THR A 610 30.61 -7.21 28.19
C THR A 610 29.72 -6.08 27.70
N ILE A 611 28.40 -6.18 27.91
CA ILE A 611 27.45 -5.22 27.38
C ILE A 611 27.17 -4.12 28.42
N PRO A 612 27.40 -2.83 28.10
CA PRO A 612 27.11 -1.74 29.01
C PRO A 612 25.63 -1.74 29.47
N ASN A 613 25.41 -1.59 30.77
CA ASN A 613 24.09 -1.53 31.39
C ASN A 613 23.20 -2.77 31.15
N ALA A 614 23.77 -3.91 30.79
CA ALA A 614 23.05 -5.18 30.74
C ALA A 614 22.71 -5.66 32.16
N ALA A 615 21.59 -6.36 32.27
CA ALA A 615 21.13 -7.02 33.48
C ALA A 615 20.49 -8.38 33.14
N VAL A 616 21.21 -9.18 32.35
CA VAL A 616 20.77 -10.52 31.89
C VAL A 616 21.00 -11.48 33.05
N ARG A 617 20.06 -11.51 33.98
CA ARG A 617 20.15 -12.42 35.12
C ARG A 617 19.38 -13.69 34.85
N SER A 618 19.99 -14.84 35.08
CA SER A 618 19.37 -16.13 35.07
C SER A 618 18.32 -16.24 36.19
N LEU A 619 17.08 -15.85 35.92
CA LEU A 619 15.96 -16.47 36.60
C LEU A 619 15.87 -17.90 36.06
N PRO A 620 15.46 -18.89 36.90
CA PRO A 620 15.33 -20.26 36.40
C PRO A 620 14.49 -20.26 35.12
N PRO A 621 14.84 -21.05 34.12
CA PRO A 621 14.13 -21.08 32.85
C PRO A 621 12.64 -21.35 33.11
N PRO A 622 11.73 -20.66 32.42
CA PRO A 622 10.30 -20.91 32.59
C PRO A 622 10.03 -22.39 32.27
N GLU A 623 9.25 -23.05 33.11
CA GLU A 623 8.75 -24.38 32.77
C GLU A 623 7.96 -24.27 31.46
N LEU A 624 8.44 -24.90 30.38
CA LEU A 624 7.85 -24.84 29.04
C LEU A 624 6.38 -25.30 28.98
N THR A 625 5.92 -26.01 30.01
CA THR A 625 4.55 -26.48 30.17
C THR A 625 3.51 -25.37 30.47
N SER A 626 3.92 -24.17 30.87
CA SER A 626 3.02 -23.06 31.18
C SER A 626 2.74 -22.10 29.99
N VAL A 627 3.29 -22.38 28.82
CA VAL A 627 3.25 -21.46 27.64
C VAL A 627 2.37 -22.00 26.49
N MET A 628 1.78 -23.20 26.62
CA MET A 628 0.87 -23.76 25.60
C MET A 628 -0.61 -23.48 25.86
#